data_a2815b9fb85e0be60f7b991f152f7fe0
#
_entry.id   a2815b9fb85e0be60f7b991f152f7fe0
#
_cell.length_a   1.000
_cell.length_b   1.000
_cell.length_c   1.000
_cell.angle_alpha   90.00
_cell.angle_beta   90.00
_cell.angle_gamma   90.00
#
_symmetry.space_group_name_H-M   'P 1'
#
loop_
_entity.id
_entity.type
_entity.pdbx_description
1 polymer ?
#
loop_
_entity_poly.entity_id
_entity_poly.type
_entity_poly.pdbx_seq_one_letter_code
_entity_poly.pdbx_strand_id
1 'polypeptide(L)' 'TNYVSLDDGTMIGFVFGHTARYRAAEDFGYNLYRLNPDGTAVFLNAGCRRGGSELYVQDGKAHWTVNGETFSTSI' A
#
# COMPACT_ATOMS: atom_id res chain seq x y z
N THR A 1 -5.89 2.53 9.40
CA THR A 1 -6.70 2.24 8.23
C THR A 1 -5.84 1.57 7.18
N ASN A 2 -6.36 0.51 6.60
CA ASN A 2 -5.62 -0.23 5.59
C ASN A 2 -5.91 0.23 4.17
N TYR A 3 -6.84 1.13 4.00
CA TYR A 3 -7.14 1.64 2.67
C TYR A 3 -7.74 3.04 2.73
N VAL A 4 -7.64 3.73 1.61
CA VAL A 4 -8.20 5.08 1.44
C VAL A 4 -8.95 5.11 0.12
N SER A 5 -10.16 5.66 0.12
CA SER A 5 -10.94 5.85 -1.10
C SER A 5 -10.75 7.28 -1.57
N LEU A 6 -10.54 7.44 -2.86
CA LEU A 6 -10.40 8.76 -3.46
C LEU A 6 -11.72 9.17 -4.10
N ASP A 7 -11.84 10.46 -4.42
CA ASP A 7 -13.10 11.01 -4.93
C ASP A 7 -13.51 10.43 -6.28
N ASP A 8 -12.55 9.98 -7.06
CA ASP A 8 -12.85 9.44 -8.39
C ASP A 8 -13.17 7.95 -8.37
N GLY A 9 -13.26 7.34 -7.19
CA GLY A 9 -13.55 5.91 -7.07
C GLY A 9 -12.32 5.03 -6.98
N THR A 10 -11.14 5.61 -7.08
CA THR A 10 -9.90 4.85 -6.89
C THR A 10 -9.72 4.54 -5.42
N MET A 11 -9.18 3.37 -5.14
CA MET A 11 -8.83 2.99 -3.77
C MET A 11 -7.34 2.70 -3.69
N ILE A 12 -6.72 3.11 -2.60
CA ILE A 12 -5.32 2.81 -2.31
C ILE A 12 -5.31 1.97 -1.04
N GLY A 13 -4.68 0.81 -1.08
CA GLY A 13 -4.74 -0.05 0.09
C GLY A 13 -3.61 -1.05 0.19
N PHE A 14 -3.46 -1.58 1.40
CA PHE A 14 -2.49 -2.62 1.69
C PHE A 14 -3.13 -3.99 1.54
N VAL A 15 -2.40 -4.91 0.91
CA VAL A 15 -2.83 -6.30 0.78
C VAL A 15 -1.73 -7.17 1.38
N PHE A 16 -2.09 -7.98 2.34
CA PHE A 16 -1.14 -8.86 3.01
C PHE A 16 -0.83 -10.07 2.15
N GLY A 17 0.44 -10.45 2.10
CA GLY A 17 0.86 -11.61 1.35
C GLY A 17 2.36 -11.59 1.15
N HIS A 18 2.83 -12.39 0.20
CA HIS A 18 4.24 -12.36 -0.16
C HIS A 18 4.56 -11.05 -0.85
N THR A 19 5.68 -10.47 -0.53
CA THR A 19 6.10 -9.24 -1.19
C THR A 19 6.62 -9.55 -2.58
N ALA A 20 6.76 -8.52 -3.38
CA ALA A 20 7.25 -8.69 -4.74
C ALA A 20 8.66 -9.25 -4.79
N ARG A 21 9.41 -9.08 -3.72
CA ARG A 21 10.77 -9.62 -3.66
C ARG A 21 10.87 -10.89 -2.89
N TYR A 22 9.75 -11.44 -2.53
CA TYR A 22 9.67 -12.59 -1.69
C TYR A 22 10.44 -13.79 -2.24
N ARG A 23 11.15 -14.45 -1.37
CA ARG A 23 11.87 -15.69 -1.67
C ARG A 23 11.71 -16.71 -0.56
N ALA A 24 11.33 -16.31 0.62
CA ALA A 24 11.24 -17.17 1.77
C ALA A 24 9.91 -16.97 2.48
N ALA A 25 9.50 -17.97 3.25
CA ALA A 25 8.20 -17.91 3.90
C ALA A 25 8.06 -16.72 4.85
N GLU A 26 9.17 -16.28 5.40
CA GLU A 26 9.12 -15.17 6.33
C GLU A 26 8.99 -13.81 5.65
N ASP A 27 9.03 -13.78 4.32
CA ASP A 27 8.92 -12.52 3.59
C ASP A 27 7.48 -12.12 3.34
N PHE A 28 6.61 -12.41 4.28
CA PHE A 28 5.26 -11.92 4.24
C PHE A 28 5.21 -10.49 4.75
N GLY A 29 4.32 -9.73 4.20
CA GLY A 29 4.10 -8.37 4.63
C GLY A 29 2.97 -7.76 3.83
N TYR A 30 2.84 -6.46 3.91
CA TYR A 30 1.82 -5.75 3.17
C TYR A 30 2.41 -5.16 1.91
N ASN A 31 1.67 -5.30 0.82
CA ASN A 31 1.99 -4.66 -0.45
C ASN A 31 0.96 -3.59 -0.70
N LEU A 32 1.38 -2.47 -1.26
CA LEU A 32 0.49 -1.35 -1.51
C LEU A 32 0.01 -1.41 -2.96
N TYR A 33 -1.29 -1.31 -3.15
CA TYR A 33 -1.92 -1.35 -4.46
C TYR A 33 -2.84 -0.17 -4.68
N ARG A 34 -3.01 0.19 -5.96
CA ARG A 34 -4.06 1.09 -6.37
C ARG A 34 -5.10 0.26 -7.10
N LEU A 35 -6.35 0.33 -6.65
CA LEU A 35 -7.46 -0.33 -7.31
C LEU A 35 -8.27 0.72 -8.05
N ASN A 36 -8.29 0.61 -9.36
CA ASN A 36 -8.96 1.57 -10.21
C ASN A 36 -10.47 1.30 -10.26
N PRO A 37 -11.27 2.31 -10.62
CA PRO A 37 -12.72 2.10 -10.68
C PRO A 37 -13.15 1.02 -11.65
N ASP A 38 -12.34 0.73 -12.67
CA ASP A 38 -12.66 -0.31 -13.64
C ASP A 38 -12.31 -1.71 -13.16
N GLY A 39 -11.80 -1.83 -11.93
CA GLY A 39 -11.47 -3.12 -11.35
C GLY A 39 -10.02 -3.56 -11.53
N THR A 40 -9.24 -2.81 -12.28
CA THR A 40 -7.83 -3.17 -12.44
C THR A 40 -7.02 -2.73 -11.24
N ALA A 41 -5.99 -3.50 -10.90
CA ALA A 41 -5.13 -3.22 -9.76
C ALA A 41 -3.72 -2.93 -10.24
N VAL A 42 -3.08 -1.93 -9.65
CA VAL A 42 -1.72 -1.55 -9.97
C VAL A 42 -0.87 -1.68 -8.71
N PHE A 43 0.21 -2.43 -8.83
CA PHE A 43 1.15 -2.60 -7.74
C PHE A 43 1.95 -1.30 -7.56
N LEU A 44 2.01 -0.79 -6.34
CA LEU A 44 2.71 0.45 -6.06
C LEU A 44 4.01 0.25 -5.29
N ASN A 45 3.99 -0.59 -4.28
CA ASN A 45 5.17 -0.75 -3.45
C ASN A 45 5.12 -2.07 -2.70
N ALA A 46 6.28 -2.67 -2.50
CA ALA A 46 6.41 -3.93 -1.81
C ALA A 46 6.93 -3.72 -0.40
N GLY A 47 6.62 -4.67 0.48
CA GLY A 47 7.28 -4.73 1.75
C GLY A 47 6.90 -3.65 2.72
N CYS A 48 5.68 -3.17 2.63
CA CYS A 48 5.15 -2.29 3.65
C CYS A 48 4.86 -3.15 4.85
N ARG A 49 5.86 -3.37 5.70
CA ARG A 49 5.83 -4.41 6.67
C ARG A 49 4.77 -4.28 7.69
N ARG A 50 4.27 -5.39 8.11
CA ARG A 50 3.51 -5.53 9.28
C ARG A 50 2.58 -4.47 9.66
N GLY A 51 1.73 -4.22 8.89
CA GLY A 51 0.71 -3.42 9.26
C GLY A 51 1.12 -2.09 9.61
N GLY A 52 1.42 -1.45 8.80
CA GLY A 52 1.58 -0.11 8.94
C GLY A 52 0.40 0.52 9.37
N SER A 53 0.41 1.46 9.81
CA SER A 53 -0.39 2.18 10.39
C SER A 53 -1.18 3.05 9.62
N GLU A 54 -1.01 4.28 9.67
CA GLU A 54 -1.86 5.24 9.07
C GLU A 54 -1.52 5.41 7.63
N LEU A 55 -2.46 5.16 6.75
CA LEU A 55 -2.32 5.37 5.32
C LEU A 55 -3.11 6.59 4.94
N TYR A 56 -2.49 7.54 4.24
CA TYR A 56 -3.21 8.68 3.70
C TYR A 56 -2.61 9.07 2.35
N VAL A 57 -3.40 9.78 1.56
CA VAL A 57 -2.99 10.23 0.23
C VAL A 57 -2.95 11.75 0.23
N GLN A 58 -1.84 12.28 -0.25
CA GLN A 58 -1.66 13.72 -0.34
C GLN A 58 -0.69 14.02 -1.47
N ASP A 59 -1.03 15.02 -2.27
CA ASP A 59 -0.18 15.49 -3.37
C ASP A 59 0.23 14.39 -4.34
N GLY A 60 -0.70 13.50 -4.65
CA GLY A 60 -0.45 12.43 -5.60
C GLY A 60 0.43 11.31 -5.07
N LYS A 61 0.58 11.24 -3.76
CA LYS A 61 1.38 10.19 -3.13
C LYS A 61 0.63 9.54 -2.00
N ALA A 62 0.87 8.25 -1.83
CA ALA A 62 0.42 7.53 -0.66
C ALA A 62 1.51 7.62 0.39
N HIS A 63 1.12 7.86 1.63
CA HIS A 63 2.03 7.96 2.76
C HIS A 63 1.61 6.99 3.84
N TRP A 64 2.57 6.36 4.49
CA TRP A 64 2.27 5.48 5.61
C TRP A 64 3.42 5.48 6.59
N THR A 65 3.15 5.05 7.81
CA THR A 65 4.13 5.07 8.89
C THR A 65 4.29 3.67 9.46
N VAL A 66 5.52 3.25 9.66
CA VAL A 66 5.83 1.97 10.29
C VAL A 66 6.87 2.24 11.36
N ASN A 67 6.53 1.92 12.59
CA ASN A 67 7.45 2.10 13.73
C ASN A 67 8.01 3.51 13.79
N GLY A 68 7.17 4.49 13.54
CA GLY A 68 7.58 5.88 13.63
C GLY A 68 8.28 6.42 12.40
N GLU A 69 8.53 5.59 11.42
CA GLU A 69 9.19 6.01 10.18
C GLU A 69 8.17 6.17 9.08
N THR A 70 8.20 7.27 8.38
CA THR A 70 7.23 7.59 7.33
C THR A 70 7.79 7.26 5.96
N PHE A 71 6.96 6.61 5.16
CA PHE A 71 7.29 6.24 3.79
C PHE A 71 6.28 6.84 2.84
N SER A 72 6.66 6.98 1.57
CA SER A 72 5.72 7.45 0.56
C SER A 72 6.04 6.87 -0.79
N THR A 73 5.02 6.83 -1.66
CA THR A 73 5.18 6.38 -3.03
C THR A 73 4.15 7.07 -3.90
N SER A 74 4.50 7.28 -5.16
CA SER A 74 3.56 7.88 -6.12
C SER A 74 2.42 6.90 -6.42
N ILE A 75 1.26 7.45 -6.66
CA ILE A 75 0.10 6.66 -7.05
C ILE A 75 -0.36 6.96 -8.50
#